data_b058a18715087d61cc90339d414cc04b
#
_entry.id   b058a18715087d61cc90339d414cc04b
#
_cell.length_a   1.000
_cell.length_b   1.000
_cell.length_c   1.000
_cell.angle_alpha   90.00
_cell.angle_beta   90.00
_cell.angle_gamma   90.00
#
_symmetry.space_group_name_H-M   'P 1'
#
loop_
_entity.id
_entity.type
_entity.pdbx_description
1 polymer ?
#
loop_
_entity_poly.entity_id
_entity_poly.type
_entity_poly.pdbx_seq_one_letter_code
_entity_poly.pdbx_strand_id
1 'polypeptide(L)'
;MMYFGYGSNLDWNDWKGYCERNSRSPDGLTEIEPAWILGHNLKFHYHSKGRNGGAADVVPLNHYHATPGALFELDEDTWQTMNMKEGTRGGYYEPKEVLVVRQSGELITALTYVVCEDKIKQQYTKPSPEYEHLIRNGLLNRGLPDTGLVHSMNESWQDHVIEHLFVYGTLMGGEVRHEELFPYIESRVNGVTKGALYDLDDYPGMKNGEGLVHGELVKMNDVESCLTDMDSIEGFYGYESKNSLYERTIVPIQTNDGTKWAWTYLYSGHVEENNRIKSGRWKQC
;
A
#
# COMPACT_ATOMS: atom_id res chain seq x y z
N MET A 1 7.35 -18.49 -1.08
CA MET A 1 8.06 -17.22 -0.77
C MET A 1 7.17 -16.06 -1.16
N MET A 2 7.05 -15.03 -0.30
CA MET A 2 6.21 -13.86 -0.60
C MET A 2 7.03 -12.81 -1.35
N TYR A 3 6.46 -12.31 -2.46
CA TYR A 3 7.06 -11.33 -3.33
C TYR A 3 6.10 -10.17 -3.60
N PHE A 4 6.59 -8.94 -3.49
CA PHE A 4 5.84 -7.73 -3.83
C PHE A 4 6.30 -7.19 -5.19
N GLY A 5 5.38 -7.17 -6.15
CA GLY A 5 5.58 -6.64 -7.49
C GLY A 5 4.92 -5.28 -7.66
N TYR A 6 5.67 -4.30 -8.21
CA TYR A 6 5.21 -2.92 -8.43
C TYR A 6 5.48 -2.43 -9.87
N GLY A 7 6.22 -3.20 -10.66
CA GLY A 7 6.62 -2.89 -12.02
C GLY A 7 5.92 -3.77 -13.05
N SER A 8 6.65 -4.17 -14.09
CA SER A 8 6.11 -5.00 -15.18
C SER A 8 5.63 -6.39 -14.74
N ASN A 9 6.02 -6.87 -13.56
CA ASN A 9 5.51 -8.13 -13.00
C ASN A 9 4.04 -8.06 -12.59
N LEU A 10 3.42 -6.88 -12.66
CA LEU A 10 1.98 -6.71 -12.55
C LEU A 10 1.23 -7.16 -13.82
N ASP A 11 1.93 -7.38 -14.94
CA ASP A 11 1.35 -7.87 -16.19
C ASP A 11 1.74 -9.33 -16.42
N TRP A 12 0.72 -10.21 -16.41
CA TRP A 12 0.92 -11.65 -16.60
C TRP A 12 1.52 -11.99 -17.97
N ASN A 13 1.15 -11.26 -19.03
CA ASN A 13 1.64 -11.54 -20.36
C ASN A 13 3.13 -11.18 -20.51
N ASP A 14 3.58 -10.09 -19.85
CA ASP A 14 5.01 -9.75 -19.80
C ASP A 14 5.82 -10.83 -19.07
N TRP A 15 5.32 -11.33 -17.93
CA TRP A 15 5.93 -12.43 -17.19
C TRP A 15 5.97 -13.71 -18.01
N LYS A 16 4.82 -14.16 -18.54
CA LYS A 16 4.70 -15.35 -19.37
C LYS A 16 5.61 -15.29 -20.59
N GLY A 17 5.60 -14.18 -21.32
CA GLY A 17 6.44 -13.98 -22.49
C GLY A 17 7.93 -13.99 -22.16
N TYR A 18 8.33 -13.48 -20.98
CA TYR A 18 9.70 -13.62 -20.51
C TYR A 18 10.08 -15.10 -20.25
N CYS A 19 9.22 -15.83 -19.55
CA CYS A 19 9.45 -17.25 -19.26
C CYS A 19 9.57 -18.09 -20.54
N GLU A 20 8.66 -17.91 -21.49
CA GLU A 20 8.66 -18.62 -22.78
C GLU A 20 9.96 -18.38 -23.57
N ARG A 21 10.40 -17.11 -23.68
CA ARG A 21 11.68 -16.76 -24.37
C ARG A 21 12.92 -17.37 -23.72
N ASN A 22 12.84 -17.70 -22.45
CA ASN A 22 13.94 -18.27 -21.67
C ASN A 22 13.77 -19.76 -21.34
N SER A 23 12.78 -20.44 -21.97
CA SER A 23 12.47 -21.87 -21.75
C SER A 23 12.22 -22.18 -20.26
N ARG A 24 11.43 -21.33 -19.60
CA ARG A 24 11.01 -21.45 -18.19
C ARG A 24 9.50 -21.60 -18.09
N SER A 25 9.01 -22.22 -17.00
CA SER A 25 7.58 -22.23 -16.68
C SER A 25 7.17 -20.88 -16.04
N PRO A 26 6.02 -20.30 -16.42
CA PRO A 26 5.45 -19.16 -15.73
C PRO A 26 4.62 -19.53 -14.49
N ASP A 27 4.26 -20.80 -14.30
CA ASP A 27 3.17 -21.26 -13.42
C ASP A 27 3.47 -21.16 -11.92
N GLY A 28 4.75 -21.00 -11.53
CA GLY A 28 5.13 -20.87 -10.12
C GLY A 28 4.97 -19.45 -9.54
N LEU A 29 4.51 -18.48 -10.33
CA LEU A 29 4.15 -17.13 -9.87
C LEU A 29 2.63 -17.08 -9.69
N THR A 30 2.17 -17.06 -8.44
CA THR A 30 0.74 -17.01 -8.12
C THR A 30 0.41 -15.68 -7.44
N GLU A 31 -0.49 -14.91 -8.06
CA GLU A 31 -0.98 -13.68 -7.45
C GLU A 31 -1.89 -13.98 -6.27
N ILE A 32 -1.66 -13.30 -5.15
CA ILE A 32 -2.43 -13.44 -3.92
C ILE A 32 -3.49 -12.32 -3.86
N GLU A 33 -3.05 -11.05 -3.88
CA GLU A 33 -3.92 -9.89 -3.71
C GLU A 33 -3.22 -8.56 -4.03
N PRO A 34 -3.97 -7.46 -4.25
CA PRO A 34 -3.42 -6.11 -4.21
C PRO A 34 -2.80 -5.81 -2.84
N ALA A 35 -1.70 -5.06 -2.84
CA ALA A 35 -0.96 -4.75 -1.61
C ALA A 35 -0.21 -3.42 -1.74
N TRP A 36 0.35 -2.94 -0.63
CA TRP A 36 1.09 -1.70 -0.55
C TRP A 36 2.43 -1.89 0.14
N ILE A 37 3.52 -1.44 -0.46
CA ILE A 37 4.81 -1.33 0.24
C ILE A 37 4.86 -0.02 1.01
N LEU A 38 5.17 -0.09 2.30
CA LEU A 38 5.24 1.07 3.20
C LEU A 38 6.60 1.77 3.11
N GLY A 39 6.60 3.09 3.32
CA GLY A 39 7.81 3.90 3.41
C GLY A 39 8.58 4.00 2.09
N HIS A 40 7.91 3.81 0.95
CA HIS A 40 8.55 3.86 -0.37
C HIS A 40 7.66 4.55 -1.39
N ASN A 41 8.29 5.23 -2.36
CA ASN A 41 7.60 5.72 -3.56
C ASN A 41 8.27 5.22 -4.84
N LEU A 42 7.46 5.13 -5.90
CA LEU A 42 7.90 4.75 -7.24
C LEU A 42 8.79 5.84 -7.83
N LYS A 43 9.90 5.46 -8.47
CA LYS A 43 10.82 6.41 -9.13
C LYS A 43 11.40 5.83 -10.41
N PHE A 44 11.62 6.68 -11.41
CA PHE A 44 12.33 6.35 -12.64
C PHE A 44 13.69 7.05 -12.68
N HIS A 45 14.72 6.38 -12.21
CA HIS A 45 16.11 6.87 -12.16
C HIS A 45 17.13 5.84 -12.66
N TYR A 46 16.66 4.80 -13.34
CA TYR A 46 17.49 3.77 -13.93
C TYR A 46 17.08 3.53 -15.38
N HIS A 47 18.06 3.50 -16.32
CA HIS A 47 17.82 3.20 -17.73
C HIS A 47 18.02 1.71 -18.01
N SER A 48 16.94 1.03 -18.33
CA SER A 48 16.94 -0.36 -18.76
C SER A 48 17.02 -0.45 -20.30
N LYS A 49 18.06 -1.13 -20.78
CA LYS A 49 18.16 -1.44 -22.22
C LYS A 49 17.01 -2.34 -22.68
N GLY A 50 16.62 -3.31 -21.86
CA GLY A 50 15.51 -4.23 -22.17
C GLY A 50 14.16 -3.57 -22.26
N ARG A 51 13.94 -2.45 -21.55
CA ARG A 51 12.70 -1.64 -21.57
C ARG A 51 12.80 -0.42 -22.50
N ASN A 52 13.97 -0.19 -23.08
CA ASN A 52 14.28 0.96 -23.93
C ASN A 52 13.89 2.31 -23.28
N GLY A 53 14.18 2.46 -21.99
CA GLY A 53 13.80 3.63 -21.22
C GLY A 53 13.98 3.43 -19.71
N GLY A 54 13.36 4.31 -18.94
CA GLY A 54 13.34 4.23 -17.50
C GLY A 54 12.66 2.93 -17.03
N ALA A 55 13.30 2.22 -16.13
CA ALA A 55 12.67 1.12 -15.41
C ALA A 55 12.35 1.56 -13.98
N ALA A 56 11.24 1.05 -13.46
CA ALA A 56 10.71 1.41 -12.16
C ALA A 56 11.60 0.92 -11.02
N ASP A 57 11.74 1.76 -10.01
CA ASP A 57 12.32 1.43 -8.71
C ASP A 57 11.38 1.90 -7.61
N VAL A 58 11.47 1.29 -6.42
CA VAL A 58 10.84 1.79 -5.21
C VAL A 58 11.94 2.29 -4.28
N VAL A 59 11.87 3.58 -3.97
CA VAL A 59 12.89 4.27 -3.17
C VAL A 59 12.37 4.57 -1.76
N PRO A 60 13.20 4.39 -0.74
CA PRO A 60 12.80 4.67 0.63
C PRO A 60 12.42 6.14 0.84
N LEU A 61 11.34 6.37 1.56
CA LEU A 61 10.91 7.64 2.13
C LEU A 61 10.49 7.41 3.59
N ASN A 62 9.86 8.43 4.18
CA ASN A 62 9.29 8.29 5.51
C ASN A 62 8.03 7.39 5.51
N HIS A 63 7.57 7.00 6.69
CA HIS A 63 6.47 6.06 6.88
C HIS A 63 5.07 6.62 6.53
N TYR A 64 4.96 7.86 6.05
CA TYR A 64 3.72 8.46 5.53
C TYR A 64 3.53 8.20 4.02
N HIS A 65 4.48 7.52 3.39
CA HIS A 65 4.45 7.14 1.99
C HIS A 65 4.16 5.66 1.81
N ALA A 66 3.53 5.33 0.70
CA ALA A 66 3.30 3.95 0.28
C ALA A 66 3.14 3.84 -1.24
N THR A 67 3.61 2.74 -1.81
CA THR A 67 3.48 2.45 -3.24
C THR A 67 2.57 1.25 -3.46
N PRO A 68 1.56 1.35 -4.35
CA PRO A 68 0.68 0.25 -4.69
C PRO A 68 1.38 -0.79 -5.57
N GLY A 69 0.97 -2.03 -5.42
CA GLY A 69 1.43 -3.17 -6.20
C GLY A 69 0.61 -4.41 -5.91
N ALA A 70 1.20 -5.57 -6.11
CA ALA A 70 0.55 -6.84 -5.81
C ALA A 70 1.49 -7.79 -5.08
N LEU A 71 0.89 -8.59 -4.22
CA LEU A 71 1.56 -9.66 -3.50
C LEU A 71 1.42 -10.96 -4.27
N PHE A 72 2.54 -11.65 -4.43
CA PHE A 72 2.62 -12.93 -5.11
C PHE A 72 3.27 -13.97 -4.20
N GLU A 73 2.90 -15.22 -4.42
CA GLU A 73 3.66 -16.35 -3.95
C GLU A 73 4.48 -16.93 -5.11
N LEU A 74 5.76 -17.26 -4.84
CA LEU A 74 6.60 -17.96 -5.79
C LEU A 74 7.26 -19.19 -5.16
N ASP A 75 7.43 -20.22 -6.01
CA ASP A 75 8.26 -21.37 -5.69
C ASP A 75 9.75 -21.08 -5.95
N GLU A 76 10.63 -22.02 -5.62
CA GLU A 76 12.06 -21.84 -5.73
C GLU A 76 12.52 -21.67 -7.19
N ASP A 77 11.96 -22.43 -8.14
CA ASP A 77 12.33 -22.35 -9.55
C ASP A 77 11.91 -21.00 -10.16
N THR A 78 10.74 -20.51 -9.76
CA THR A 78 10.23 -19.19 -10.16
C THR A 78 11.05 -18.07 -9.54
N TRP A 79 11.50 -18.23 -8.29
CA TRP A 79 12.44 -17.31 -7.68
C TRP A 79 13.75 -17.17 -8.47
N GLN A 80 14.32 -18.29 -8.91
CA GLN A 80 15.52 -18.28 -9.76
C GLN A 80 15.25 -17.60 -11.10
N THR A 81 14.08 -17.83 -11.69
CA THR A 81 13.66 -17.21 -12.95
C THR A 81 13.44 -15.70 -12.79
N MET A 82 12.85 -15.26 -11.65
CA MET A 82 12.68 -13.85 -11.31
C MET A 82 14.05 -13.16 -11.15
N ASN A 83 14.99 -13.77 -10.43
CA ASN A 83 16.35 -13.27 -10.30
C ASN A 83 17.03 -13.08 -11.68
N MET A 84 16.77 -13.98 -12.64
CA MET A 84 17.28 -13.81 -14.02
C MET A 84 16.60 -12.63 -14.72
N LYS A 85 15.28 -12.47 -14.58
CA LYS A 85 14.50 -11.38 -15.19
C LYS A 85 14.94 -10.02 -14.67
N GLU A 86 15.14 -9.90 -13.37
CA GLU A 86 15.60 -8.67 -12.71
C GLU A 86 17.11 -8.44 -12.87
N GLY A 87 17.83 -9.42 -13.39
CA GLY A 87 19.24 -9.30 -13.73
C GLY A 87 20.15 -9.18 -12.51
N THR A 88 19.84 -9.88 -11.41
CA THR A 88 20.61 -9.80 -10.16
C THR A 88 22.07 -10.16 -10.34
N ARG A 89 22.39 -11.18 -11.18
CA ARG A 89 23.78 -11.56 -11.50
C ARG A 89 24.55 -10.44 -12.23
N GLY A 90 23.84 -9.56 -12.95
CA GLY A 90 24.41 -8.41 -13.65
C GLY A 90 24.46 -7.15 -12.78
N GLY A 91 24.02 -7.24 -11.53
CA GLY A 91 23.94 -6.10 -10.60
C GLY A 91 23.01 -5.01 -11.08
N TYR A 92 21.85 -5.35 -11.70
CA TYR A 92 20.86 -4.37 -12.12
C TYR A 92 19.85 -4.09 -11.02
N TYR A 93 19.25 -5.15 -10.48
CA TYR A 93 18.38 -5.11 -9.31
C TYR A 93 18.88 -6.10 -8.26
N GLU A 94 18.61 -5.80 -7.01
CA GLU A 94 18.86 -6.68 -5.88
C GLU A 94 17.56 -6.93 -5.09
N PRO A 95 17.40 -8.15 -4.52
CA PRO A 95 16.27 -8.44 -3.66
C PRO A 95 16.42 -7.73 -2.31
N LYS A 96 15.31 -7.19 -1.80
CA LYS A 96 15.23 -6.50 -0.52
C LYS A 96 13.97 -6.92 0.24
N GLU A 97 14.12 -7.18 1.53
CA GLU A 97 12.96 -7.35 2.42
C GLU A 97 12.31 -6.01 2.70
N VAL A 98 10.99 -5.98 2.63
CA VAL A 98 10.17 -4.77 2.81
C VAL A 98 8.91 -5.08 3.58
N LEU A 99 8.38 -4.07 4.27
CA LEU A 99 7.10 -4.17 4.96
C LEU A 99 5.97 -3.88 3.98
N VAL A 100 5.01 -4.80 3.92
CA VAL A 100 3.89 -4.76 2.98
C VAL A 100 2.58 -4.84 3.74
N VAL A 101 1.63 -3.99 3.35
CA VAL A 101 0.24 -4.02 3.82
C VAL A 101 -0.60 -4.83 2.84
N ARG A 102 -1.27 -5.85 3.33
CA ARG A 102 -2.26 -6.65 2.61
C ARG A 102 -3.59 -5.89 2.45
N GLN A 103 -4.45 -6.35 1.56
CA GLN A 103 -5.78 -5.75 1.37
C GLN A 103 -6.64 -5.75 2.65
N SER A 104 -6.39 -6.68 3.57
CA SER A 104 -7.03 -6.72 4.89
C SER A 104 -6.53 -5.65 5.86
N GLY A 105 -5.41 -4.98 5.56
CA GLY A 105 -4.68 -4.12 6.48
C GLY A 105 -3.61 -4.85 7.30
N GLU A 106 -3.46 -6.17 7.15
CA GLU A 106 -2.42 -6.95 7.82
C GLU A 106 -1.04 -6.59 7.29
N LEU A 107 -0.07 -6.48 8.19
CA LEU A 107 1.32 -6.22 7.87
C LEU A 107 2.11 -7.52 7.75
N ILE A 108 2.85 -7.67 6.67
CA ILE A 108 3.75 -8.81 6.44
C ILE A 108 5.08 -8.34 5.88
N THR A 109 6.10 -9.19 6.00
CA THR A 109 7.37 -9.02 5.28
C THR A 109 7.31 -9.76 3.95
N ALA A 110 7.71 -9.11 2.87
CA ALA A 110 7.86 -9.70 1.55
C ALA A 110 9.17 -9.27 0.91
N LEU A 111 9.63 -10.01 -0.10
CA LEU A 111 10.76 -9.60 -0.94
C LEU A 111 10.26 -8.72 -2.07
N THR A 112 11.03 -7.71 -2.42
CA THR A 112 10.87 -6.93 -3.66
C THR A 112 12.25 -6.75 -4.30
N TYR A 113 12.29 -6.20 -5.51
CA TYR A 113 13.56 -5.86 -6.17
C TYR A 113 13.72 -4.36 -6.23
N VAL A 114 14.90 -3.87 -5.87
CA VAL A 114 15.29 -2.46 -5.95
C VAL A 114 16.50 -2.31 -6.86
N VAL A 115 16.64 -1.17 -7.51
CA VAL A 115 17.77 -0.88 -8.38
C VAL A 115 19.06 -0.83 -7.57
N CYS A 116 20.12 -1.53 -8.01
CA CYS A 116 21.43 -1.47 -7.38
C CYS A 116 21.99 -0.04 -7.43
N GLU A 117 22.62 0.41 -6.33
CA GLU A 117 23.07 1.78 -6.14
C GLU A 117 23.96 2.30 -7.29
N ASP A 118 24.86 1.46 -7.82
CA ASP A 118 25.77 1.80 -8.93
C ASP A 118 25.04 2.02 -10.29
N LYS A 119 23.76 1.67 -10.39
CA LYS A 119 22.93 1.84 -11.60
C LYS A 119 22.02 3.06 -11.50
N ILE A 120 21.86 3.61 -10.30
CA ILE A 120 21.02 4.78 -10.06
C ILE A 120 21.61 6.01 -10.77
N LYS A 121 20.75 6.72 -11.49
CA LYS A 121 21.06 8.01 -12.08
C LYS A 121 20.46 9.13 -11.22
N GLN A 122 21.16 10.26 -11.14
CA GLN A 122 20.64 11.43 -10.43
C GLN A 122 19.46 12.08 -11.15
N GLN A 123 19.33 11.84 -12.46
CA GLN A 123 18.29 12.45 -13.29
C GLN A 123 17.16 11.48 -13.58
N TYR A 124 15.97 12.03 -13.76
CA TYR A 124 14.81 11.31 -14.26
C TYR A 124 15.13 10.61 -15.59
N THR A 125 14.67 9.39 -15.71
CA THR A 125 14.79 8.58 -16.93
C THR A 125 13.39 8.16 -17.38
N LYS A 126 12.91 8.80 -18.46
CA LYS A 126 11.55 8.55 -18.96
C LYS A 126 11.34 7.07 -19.31
N PRO A 127 10.25 6.41 -18.80
CA PRO A 127 9.88 5.08 -19.24
C PRO A 127 9.41 5.08 -20.70
N SER A 128 9.51 3.91 -21.38
CA SER A 128 8.85 3.77 -22.68
C SER A 128 7.32 3.73 -22.49
N PRO A 129 6.53 4.16 -23.50
CA PRO A 129 5.07 4.12 -23.44
C PRO A 129 4.53 2.71 -23.17
N GLU A 130 5.17 1.69 -23.74
CA GLU A 130 4.80 0.28 -23.55
C GLU A 130 5.01 -0.14 -22.09
N TYR A 131 6.13 0.25 -21.49
CA TYR A 131 6.43 -0.11 -20.10
C TYR A 131 5.55 0.63 -19.11
N GLU A 132 5.27 1.93 -19.35
CA GLU A 132 4.29 2.70 -18.60
C GLU A 132 2.92 2.02 -18.62
N HIS A 133 2.46 1.62 -19.82
CA HIS A 133 1.17 0.96 -20.01
C HIS A 133 1.05 -0.36 -19.23
N LEU A 134 2.12 -1.17 -19.18
CA LEU A 134 2.16 -2.40 -18.38
C LEU A 134 1.91 -2.11 -16.88
N ILE A 135 2.59 -1.12 -16.33
CA ILE A 135 2.44 -0.76 -14.91
C ILE A 135 1.04 -0.20 -14.66
N ARG A 136 0.61 0.77 -15.47
CA ARG A 136 -0.70 1.43 -15.32
C ARG A 136 -1.85 0.42 -15.36
N ASN A 137 -1.88 -0.42 -16.37
CA ASN A 137 -2.92 -1.46 -16.49
C ASN A 137 -2.83 -2.47 -15.36
N GLY A 138 -1.62 -2.86 -14.98
CA GLY A 138 -1.39 -3.77 -13.88
C GLY A 138 -2.00 -3.24 -12.57
N LEU A 139 -1.87 -1.95 -12.28
CA LEU A 139 -2.47 -1.30 -11.11
C LEU A 139 -4.00 -1.19 -11.26
N LEU A 140 -4.49 -0.60 -12.35
CA LEU A 140 -5.92 -0.32 -12.53
C LEU A 140 -6.77 -1.59 -12.57
N ASN A 141 -6.28 -2.68 -13.17
CA ASN A 141 -6.96 -3.98 -13.19
C ASN A 141 -7.13 -4.59 -11.79
N ARG A 142 -6.38 -4.11 -10.79
CA ARG A 142 -6.46 -4.52 -9.39
C ARG A 142 -7.22 -3.53 -8.50
N GLY A 143 -7.82 -2.49 -9.10
CA GLY A 143 -8.47 -1.41 -8.33
C GLY A 143 -7.50 -0.56 -7.52
N LEU A 144 -6.24 -0.54 -7.92
CA LEU A 144 -5.19 0.30 -7.33
C LEU A 144 -5.05 1.61 -8.10
N PRO A 145 -4.73 2.73 -7.45
CA PRO A 145 -4.50 3.99 -8.12
C PRO A 145 -3.17 3.97 -8.89
N ASP A 146 -3.14 4.66 -10.03
CA ASP A 146 -1.91 4.91 -10.78
C ASP A 146 -1.24 6.25 -10.42
N THR A 147 -1.71 6.91 -9.36
CA THR A 147 -1.24 8.22 -8.87
C THR A 147 0.28 8.24 -8.68
N GLY A 148 0.86 7.22 -8.03
CA GLY A 148 2.31 7.15 -7.82
C GLY A 148 3.11 7.02 -9.13
N LEU A 149 2.55 6.34 -10.13
CA LEU A 149 3.14 6.30 -11.48
C LEU A 149 3.11 7.69 -12.14
N VAL A 150 1.97 8.40 -12.04
CA VAL A 150 1.82 9.77 -12.56
C VAL A 150 2.78 10.73 -11.86
N HIS A 151 2.87 10.69 -10.53
CA HIS A 151 3.82 11.51 -9.76
C HIS A 151 5.26 11.26 -10.21
N SER A 152 5.65 9.98 -10.34
CA SER A 152 7.01 9.63 -10.78
C SER A 152 7.30 10.11 -12.20
N MET A 153 6.33 10.07 -13.11
CA MET A 153 6.49 10.55 -14.49
C MET A 153 6.57 12.06 -14.59
N ASN A 154 5.96 12.78 -13.64
CA ASN A 154 5.98 14.25 -13.56
C ASN A 154 7.13 14.79 -12.69
N GLU A 155 8.05 13.92 -12.26
CA GLU A 155 9.16 14.24 -11.36
C GLU A 155 8.75 14.73 -9.97
N SER A 156 7.48 14.52 -9.59
CA SER A 156 6.93 14.75 -8.24
C SER A 156 6.80 13.44 -7.44
N TRP A 157 7.74 12.54 -7.60
CA TRP A 157 7.73 11.21 -7.00
C TRP A 157 7.73 11.21 -5.46
N GLN A 158 7.99 12.35 -4.82
CA GLN A 158 7.90 12.54 -3.37
C GLN A 158 6.49 12.88 -2.88
N ASP A 159 5.53 13.14 -3.78
CA ASP A 159 4.16 13.44 -3.40
C ASP A 159 3.46 12.17 -2.84
N HIS A 160 2.50 12.39 -1.95
CA HIS A 160 1.74 11.31 -1.33
C HIS A 160 0.81 10.64 -2.34
N VAL A 161 0.80 9.31 -2.35
CA VAL A 161 -0.11 8.50 -3.18
C VAL A 161 -1.46 8.32 -2.47
N ILE A 162 -1.46 8.27 -1.14
CA ILE A 162 -2.66 8.15 -0.31
C ILE A 162 -2.84 9.44 0.49
N GLU A 163 -3.90 10.18 0.15
CA GLU A 163 -4.28 11.44 0.79
C GLU A 163 -5.52 11.30 1.67
N HIS A 164 -5.98 10.08 1.91
CA HIS A 164 -7.21 9.81 2.65
C HIS A 164 -6.92 9.11 3.98
N LEU A 165 -7.71 9.47 5.00
CA LEU A 165 -7.78 8.81 6.30
C LEU A 165 -9.21 8.31 6.52
N PHE A 166 -9.37 7.06 6.92
CA PHE A 166 -10.65 6.50 7.33
C PHE A 166 -10.72 6.45 8.85
N VAL A 167 -11.73 7.10 9.40
CA VAL A 167 -12.02 7.14 10.83
C VAL A 167 -13.38 6.51 11.11
N TYR A 168 -13.48 5.72 12.18
CA TYR A 168 -14.66 4.92 12.49
C TYR A 168 -15.10 5.04 13.96
N GLY A 169 -14.52 5.99 14.73
CA GLY A 169 -14.71 6.14 16.16
C GLY A 169 -14.75 7.59 16.61
N THR A 170 -14.03 7.88 17.68
CA THR A 170 -14.03 9.17 18.38
C THR A 170 -13.57 10.38 17.56
N LEU A 171 -12.91 10.16 16.43
CA LEU A 171 -12.47 11.20 15.48
C LEU A 171 -13.56 11.59 14.47
N MET A 172 -14.67 10.82 14.36
CA MET A 172 -15.77 11.15 13.45
C MET A 172 -16.46 12.47 13.82
N GLY A 173 -17.18 13.04 12.86
CA GLY A 173 -17.94 14.27 13.06
C GLY A 173 -18.95 14.17 14.21
N GLY A 174 -18.89 15.11 15.15
CA GLY A 174 -19.74 15.13 16.34
C GLY A 174 -19.26 14.27 17.51
N GLU A 175 -18.19 13.50 17.35
CA GLU A 175 -17.56 12.71 18.41
C GLU A 175 -16.52 13.53 19.19
N VAL A 176 -16.09 12.99 20.33
CA VAL A 176 -15.33 13.72 21.37
C VAL A 176 -13.94 14.20 20.91
N ARG A 177 -13.34 13.56 19.90
CA ARG A 177 -12.01 13.92 19.35
C ARG A 177 -12.09 14.53 17.95
N HIS A 178 -13.27 14.89 17.49
CA HIS A 178 -13.44 15.47 16.15
C HIS A 178 -12.58 16.73 15.94
N GLU A 179 -12.47 17.58 16.94
CA GLU A 179 -11.72 18.84 16.88
C GLU A 179 -10.21 18.62 16.61
N GLU A 180 -9.67 17.46 16.96
CA GLU A 180 -8.27 17.09 16.72
C GLU A 180 -8.00 16.83 15.21
N LEU A 181 -8.98 16.24 14.51
CA LEU A 181 -8.89 15.95 13.08
C LEU A 181 -9.33 17.15 12.21
N PHE A 182 -10.21 18.01 12.73
CA PHE A 182 -10.86 19.09 11.99
C PHE A 182 -9.90 20.00 11.19
N PRO A 183 -8.71 20.42 11.70
CA PRO A 183 -7.76 21.26 10.95
C PRO A 183 -7.25 20.65 9.65
N TYR A 184 -7.29 19.32 9.53
CA TYR A 184 -6.74 18.56 8.40
C TYR A 184 -7.78 18.17 7.35
N ILE A 185 -9.07 18.49 7.56
CA ILE A 185 -10.15 18.06 6.68
C ILE A 185 -10.26 18.98 5.47
N GLU A 186 -9.92 18.48 4.26
CA GLU A 186 -10.27 19.12 2.99
C GLU A 186 -11.72 18.77 2.60
N SER A 187 -12.07 17.48 2.68
CA SER A 187 -13.42 16.98 2.44
C SER A 187 -13.67 15.70 3.23
N ARG A 188 -14.95 15.37 3.41
CA ARG A 188 -15.40 14.22 4.20
C ARG A 188 -16.63 13.58 3.58
N VAL A 189 -16.62 12.24 3.43
CA VAL A 189 -17.76 11.45 2.97
C VAL A 189 -17.91 10.18 3.81
N ASN A 190 -19.09 9.61 3.84
CA ASN A 190 -19.31 8.32 4.48
C ASN A 190 -18.60 7.21 3.70
N GLY A 191 -18.02 6.26 4.43
CA GLY A 191 -17.34 5.11 3.88
C GLY A 191 -17.56 3.85 4.69
N VAL A 192 -17.24 2.71 4.06
CA VAL A 192 -17.37 1.39 4.68
C VAL A 192 -16.16 0.54 4.30
N THR A 193 -15.60 -0.19 5.26
CA THR A 193 -14.55 -1.17 5.01
C THR A 193 -14.88 -2.53 5.64
N LYS A 194 -14.20 -3.59 5.22
CA LYS A 194 -14.25 -4.89 5.89
C LYS A 194 -13.52 -4.80 7.23
N GLY A 195 -14.09 -5.45 8.25
CA GLY A 195 -13.50 -5.50 9.58
C GLY A 195 -14.51 -5.90 10.64
N ALA A 196 -14.04 -6.02 11.86
CA ALA A 196 -14.85 -6.25 13.05
C ALA A 196 -14.62 -5.13 14.05
N LEU A 197 -15.69 -4.47 14.47
CA LEU A 197 -15.65 -3.36 15.41
C LEU A 197 -15.99 -3.85 16.81
N TYR A 198 -15.22 -3.38 17.80
CA TYR A 198 -15.37 -3.75 19.21
C TYR A 198 -15.49 -2.50 20.07
N ASP A 199 -16.34 -2.60 21.10
CA ASP A 199 -16.48 -1.59 22.16
C ASP A 199 -15.38 -1.82 23.20
N LEU A 200 -14.56 -0.80 23.45
CA LEU A 200 -13.50 -0.78 24.44
C LEU A 200 -13.80 0.27 25.53
N ASP A 201 -15.08 0.47 25.83
CA ASP A 201 -15.66 1.42 26.78
C ASP A 201 -15.58 2.89 26.29
N ASP A 202 -14.39 3.49 26.29
CA ASP A 202 -14.21 4.91 25.93
C ASP A 202 -14.06 5.15 24.43
N TYR A 203 -13.66 4.14 23.67
CA TYR A 203 -13.38 4.21 22.24
C TYR A 203 -13.57 2.84 21.56
N PRO A 204 -13.78 2.78 20.24
CA PRO A 204 -13.89 1.53 19.52
C PRO A 204 -12.53 1.04 19.04
N GLY A 205 -12.36 -0.29 18.94
CA GLY A 205 -11.25 -0.93 18.27
C GLY A 205 -11.69 -1.67 17.02
N MET A 206 -11.11 -1.37 15.86
CA MET A 206 -11.31 -2.17 14.63
C MET A 206 -10.24 -3.24 14.53
N LYS A 207 -10.66 -4.46 14.19
CA LYS A 207 -9.80 -5.59 13.86
C LYS A 207 -10.12 -6.11 12.48
N ASN A 208 -9.18 -6.88 11.90
CA ASN A 208 -9.48 -7.69 10.71
C ASN A 208 -10.64 -8.66 11.00
N GLY A 209 -11.56 -8.80 10.05
CA GLY A 209 -12.73 -9.65 10.20
C GLY A 209 -13.70 -9.56 9.03
N GLU A 210 -14.73 -10.41 9.04
CA GLU A 210 -15.70 -10.55 7.94
C GLU A 210 -16.87 -9.55 8.01
N GLY A 211 -16.91 -8.67 9.02
CA GLY A 211 -17.97 -7.67 9.13
C GLY A 211 -17.74 -6.45 8.25
N LEU A 212 -18.63 -5.50 8.40
CA LEU A 212 -18.51 -4.17 7.80
C LEU A 212 -18.37 -3.13 8.92
N VAL A 213 -17.38 -2.24 8.78
CA VAL A 213 -17.17 -1.10 9.68
C VAL A 213 -17.50 0.17 8.91
N HIS A 214 -18.45 0.92 9.46
CA HIS A 214 -18.90 2.19 8.93
C HIS A 214 -18.13 3.33 9.57
N GLY A 215 -17.80 4.34 8.78
CA GLY A 215 -17.06 5.49 9.25
C GLY A 215 -17.08 6.63 8.24
N GLU A 216 -16.12 7.51 8.39
CA GLU A 216 -15.93 8.66 7.53
C GLU A 216 -14.58 8.58 6.82
N LEU A 217 -14.59 8.78 5.51
CA LEU A 217 -13.40 8.93 4.68
C LEU A 217 -13.09 10.43 4.56
N VAL A 218 -11.98 10.83 5.13
CA VAL A 218 -11.49 12.21 5.15
C VAL A 218 -10.39 12.34 4.10
N LYS A 219 -10.50 13.31 3.20
CA LYS A 219 -9.36 13.77 2.40
C LYS A 219 -8.59 14.78 3.23
N MET A 220 -7.29 14.53 3.42
CA MET A 220 -6.40 15.37 4.20
C MET A 220 -5.83 16.50 3.34
N ASN A 221 -5.74 17.71 3.89
CA ASN A 221 -5.06 18.85 3.27
C ASN A 221 -3.55 18.87 3.52
N ASP A 222 -3.09 18.19 4.58
CA ASP A 222 -1.68 17.98 4.94
C ASP A 222 -1.53 16.58 5.53
N VAL A 223 -1.01 15.66 4.72
CA VAL A 223 -0.92 14.23 5.06
C VAL A 223 0.05 14.00 6.23
N GLU A 224 1.25 14.58 6.17
CA GLU A 224 2.27 14.33 7.19
C GLU A 224 1.90 14.91 8.55
N SER A 225 1.43 16.15 8.59
CA SER A 225 0.99 16.77 9.85
C SER A 225 -0.22 16.03 10.44
N CYS A 226 -1.20 15.68 9.59
CA CYS A 226 -2.38 14.94 10.03
C CYS A 226 -1.99 13.58 10.61
N LEU A 227 -1.22 12.77 9.88
CA LEU A 227 -0.84 11.43 10.35
C LEU A 227 0.06 11.49 11.58
N THR A 228 0.92 12.52 11.73
CA THR A 228 1.75 12.72 12.93
C THR A 228 0.87 12.91 14.17
N ASP A 229 -0.12 13.79 14.09
CA ASP A 229 -1.04 14.04 15.21
C ASP A 229 -1.92 12.83 15.50
N MET A 230 -2.46 12.19 14.45
CA MET A 230 -3.29 10.99 14.61
C MET A 230 -2.50 9.82 15.18
N ASP A 231 -1.25 9.60 14.77
CA ASP A 231 -0.36 8.60 15.35
C ASP A 231 -0.19 8.78 16.87
N SER A 232 -0.05 10.04 17.30
CA SER A 232 0.03 10.38 18.74
C SER A 232 -1.26 10.06 19.48
N ILE A 233 -2.42 10.40 18.90
CA ILE A 233 -3.76 10.18 19.48
C ILE A 233 -4.06 8.68 19.58
N GLU A 234 -3.74 7.91 18.53
CA GLU A 234 -4.00 6.47 18.43
C GLU A 234 -2.91 5.63 19.14
N GLY A 235 -1.87 6.28 19.66
CA GLY A 235 -0.77 5.60 20.34
C GLY A 235 -0.01 4.65 19.40
N PHE A 236 0.19 5.07 18.14
CA PHE A 236 1.04 4.38 17.19
C PHE A 236 2.47 4.91 17.30
N TYR A 237 3.42 4.04 17.62
CA TYR A 237 4.83 4.37 17.85
C TYR A 237 5.76 3.85 16.75
N GLY A 238 5.19 3.53 15.58
CA GLY A 238 5.93 2.97 14.45
C GLY A 238 5.74 1.46 14.29
N TYR A 239 6.00 0.97 13.09
CA TYR A 239 5.75 -0.42 12.68
C TYR A 239 6.60 -1.48 13.40
N GLU A 240 7.70 -1.09 14.03
CA GLU A 240 8.55 -2.00 14.82
C GLU A 240 8.17 -2.03 16.31
N SER A 241 7.25 -1.16 16.74
CA SER A 241 6.89 -1.00 18.14
C SER A 241 5.84 -2.03 18.56
N LYS A 242 6.17 -2.85 19.57
CA LYS A 242 5.21 -3.75 20.21
C LYS A 242 4.29 -3.07 21.22
N ASN A 243 4.49 -1.77 21.47
CA ASN A 243 3.76 -1.00 22.47
C ASN A 243 2.67 -0.13 21.87
N SER A 244 2.48 -0.16 20.56
CA SER A 244 1.43 0.59 19.88
C SER A 244 0.05 0.08 20.29
N LEU A 245 -0.84 1.00 20.69
CA LEU A 245 -2.23 0.70 21.02
C LEU A 245 -3.02 0.36 19.75
N TYR A 246 -2.77 1.13 18.69
CA TYR A 246 -3.25 0.86 17.34
C TYR A 246 -2.07 0.75 16.37
N GLU A 247 -2.26 0.02 15.30
CA GLU A 247 -1.34 -0.08 14.19
C GLU A 247 -1.90 0.65 12.97
N ARG A 248 -1.14 1.63 12.45
CA ARG A 248 -1.53 2.35 11.24
C ARG A 248 -1.35 1.47 10.01
N THR A 249 -2.38 1.42 9.19
CA THR A 249 -2.42 0.57 8.01
C THR A 249 -3.18 1.22 6.85
N ILE A 250 -3.32 0.49 5.73
CA ILE A 250 -4.02 0.93 4.52
C ILE A 250 -5.10 -0.09 4.18
N VAL A 251 -6.33 0.38 3.97
CA VAL A 251 -7.46 -0.48 3.60
C VAL A 251 -8.30 0.15 2.47
N PRO A 252 -9.01 -0.66 1.69
CA PRO A 252 -9.97 -0.15 0.70
C PRO A 252 -11.26 0.28 1.39
N ILE A 253 -11.74 1.48 1.07
CA ILE A 253 -12.97 2.07 1.58
C ILE A 253 -13.98 2.18 0.45
N GLN A 254 -15.15 1.57 0.63
CA GLN A 254 -16.28 1.71 -0.28
C GLN A 254 -17.02 3.01 0.04
N THR A 255 -17.20 3.85 -0.97
CA THR A 255 -17.99 5.08 -0.91
C THR A 255 -19.04 5.07 -2.02
N ASN A 256 -19.93 6.06 -2.05
CA ASN A 256 -20.89 6.20 -3.17
C ASN A 256 -20.19 6.45 -4.52
N ASP A 257 -18.98 7.01 -4.50
CA ASP A 257 -18.20 7.33 -5.70
C ASP A 257 -17.19 6.23 -6.08
N GLY A 258 -17.31 5.04 -5.47
CA GLY A 258 -16.43 3.89 -5.70
C GLY A 258 -15.45 3.64 -4.56
N THR A 259 -14.47 2.77 -4.84
CA THR A 259 -13.45 2.37 -3.87
C THR A 259 -12.32 3.39 -3.82
N LYS A 260 -11.93 3.79 -2.61
CA LYS A 260 -10.73 4.60 -2.32
C LYS A 260 -9.84 3.85 -1.34
N TRP A 261 -8.53 3.98 -1.49
CA TRP A 261 -7.58 3.47 -0.50
C TRP A 261 -7.27 4.55 0.52
N ALA A 262 -7.23 4.19 1.80
CA ALA A 262 -7.05 5.13 2.88
C ALA A 262 -6.18 4.56 4.01
N TRP A 263 -5.44 5.44 4.67
CA TRP A 263 -4.87 5.16 5.96
C TRP A 263 -5.99 4.92 6.98
N THR A 264 -5.74 4.04 7.94
CA THR A 264 -6.61 3.81 9.10
C THR A 264 -5.79 3.17 10.22
N TYR A 265 -6.43 2.94 11.37
CA TYR A 265 -5.80 2.37 12.54
C TYR A 265 -6.53 1.09 12.95
N LEU A 266 -5.79 -0.02 13.10
CA LEU A 266 -6.29 -1.29 13.63
C LEU A 266 -5.84 -1.47 15.06
N TYR A 267 -6.76 -1.84 15.94
CA TYR A 267 -6.46 -2.07 17.36
C TYR A 267 -5.52 -3.26 17.54
N SER A 268 -4.41 -3.06 18.27
CA SER A 268 -3.37 -4.09 18.46
C SER A 268 -3.69 -5.03 19.63
N GLY A 269 -4.47 -4.57 20.62
CA GLY A 269 -4.74 -5.31 21.85
C GLY A 269 -5.69 -6.50 21.67
N HIS A 270 -5.91 -7.24 22.74
CA HIS A 270 -6.91 -8.31 22.79
C HIS A 270 -8.33 -7.73 22.83
N VAL A 271 -9.28 -8.42 22.23
CA VAL A 271 -10.72 -8.07 22.24
C VAL A 271 -11.55 -9.28 22.66
N GLU A 272 -12.64 -9.02 23.40
CA GLU A 272 -13.62 -10.02 23.77
C GLU A 272 -14.74 -10.04 22.73
N GLU A 273 -15.15 -11.23 22.25
CA GLU A 273 -16.23 -11.33 21.24
C GLU A 273 -17.56 -10.76 21.75
N ASN A 274 -17.78 -10.75 23.07
CA ASN A 274 -18.96 -10.15 23.69
C ASN A 274 -19.05 -8.62 23.51
N ASN A 275 -17.90 -7.97 23.28
CA ASN A 275 -17.80 -6.53 23.04
C ASN A 275 -17.92 -6.17 21.56
N ARG A 276 -18.21 -7.16 20.71
CA ARG A 276 -18.35 -6.92 19.26
C ARG A 276 -19.58 -6.06 18.96
N ILE A 277 -19.36 -4.95 18.25
CA ILE A 277 -20.42 -4.07 17.76
C ILE A 277 -20.95 -4.67 16.45
N LYS A 278 -21.99 -5.48 16.53
CA LYS A 278 -22.56 -6.22 15.39
C LYS A 278 -23.06 -5.32 14.25
N SER A 279 -23.47 -4.08 14.56
CA SER A 279 -23.88 -3.08 13.56
C SER A 279 -22.71 -2.54 12.74
N GLY A 280 -21.46 -2.72 13.22
CA GLY A 280 -20.26 -2.11 12.66
C GLY A 280 -20.26 -0.57 12.70
N ARG A 281 -21.09 0.04 13.55
CA ARG A 281 -21.20 1.48 13.73
C ARG A 281 -20.91 1.85 15.18
N TRP A 282 -19.92 2.71 15.38
CA TRP A 282 -19.66 3.34 16.67
C TRP A 282 -20.72 4.38 16.92
N LYS A 283 -21.42 4.27 18.05
CA LYS A 283 -22.54 5.08 18.48
C LYS A 283 -23.47 5.52 17.35
N GLN A 284 -24.72 5.14 17.41
CA GLN A 284 -25.78 5.75 16.59
C GLN A 284 -26.21 7.01 17.31
N CYS A 285 -26.01 8.17 16.68
CA CYS A 285 -26.77 9.36 17.02
C CYS A 285 -28.24 9.14 16.70
#